data_eaeb1d439d3c8306f08b13844a1e1e0e
#
_entry.id   eaeb1d439d3c8306f08b13844a1e1e0e
#
_cell.length_a   1.000
_cell.length_b   1.000
_cell.length_c   1.000
_cell.angle_alpha   90.00
_cell.angle_beta   90.00
_cell.angle_gamma   90.00
#
_symmetry.space_group_name_H-M   'P 1'
#
loop_
_entity.id
_entity.type
_entity.pdbx_description
1 polymer ?
#
loop_
_entity_poly.entity_id
_entity_poly.type
_entity_poly.pdbx_seq_one_letter_code
_entity_poly.pdbx_strand_id
1 'polypeptide(L)'
;MKKIFPIITILILLSLLGLIFFQILWLKSSLESQEQKFNEHLIMATYQVSEDLIQEKGNLMPLIKKKNQSLLPSERLQLEFFAPTIAQKFTKDEIKQIIRRAFEKQQLKKVPFEFSISSMSLAGEDLVSENYYKMQADTINNIRQAIPLESPSGSNSEGISPQEFLVILIPHAKNFIWQSMTWFITGSVLFTIIIMCAFFITVRALIKQKKLSEIKSDFINNMTHEFKTPLATISLAVDALKNDKVSGNKEKMDYFTGIIKEENKRMNKQVETILQAALLDKQEVQLNLKKLHAHEMINSALNNIHLQVEEKQGKLESNLAATKDLVMLDDVHFTNLISNLLDNAVKYSKENLKIVLSTQNTGTQFKIRIEDNGIGMNKETVSRIFEKFYRAHTGNLHNVKGFGLGLSYVKTMVDAHQGTIKAESTPGKGTIFYLSFPLAK
;
A
#
# COMPACT_ATOMS: atom_id res chain seq x y z
N MET A 1 4.76 11.17 -24.19
CA MET A 1 4.57 10.44 -22.93
C MET A 1 5.61 10.75 -21.83
N LYS A 2 6.89 11.07 -22.14
CA LYS A 2 7.92 11.36 -21.10
C LYS A 2 7.58 12.54 -20.17
N LYS A 3 6.84 13.56 -20.63
CA LYS A 3 6.46 14.76 -19.84
C LYS A 3 5.13 14.61 -19.08
N ILE A 4 4.25 13.69 -19.48
CA ILE A 4 2.91 13.53 -18.88
C ILE A 4 2.98 12.75 -17.55
N PHE A 5 3.87 11.77 -17.45
CA PHE A 5 4.00 10.94 -16.25
C PHE A 5 4.33 11.74 -14.97
N PRO A 6 5.36 12.63 -14.93
CA PRO A 6 5.63 13.42 -13.73
C PRO A 6 4.46 14.37 -13.39
N ILE A 7 3.76 14.89 -14.39
CA ILE A 7 2.59 15.76 -14.17
C ILE A 7 1.47 15.00 -13.47
N ILE A 8 1.13 13.80 -13.94
CA ILE A 8 0.12 12.94 -13.32
C ILE A 8 0.52 12.61 -11.87
N THR A 9 1.77 12.24 -11.63
CA THR A 9 2.27 11.91 -10.28
C THR A 9 2.16 13.12 -9.34
N ILE A 10 2.51 14.32 -9.80
CA ILE A 10 2.39 15.56 -9.04
C ILE A 10 0.92 15.88 -8.75
N LEU A 11 0.03 15.76 -9.74
CA LEU A 11 -1.41 16.01 -9.55
C LEU A 11 -2.03 15.05 -8.53
N ILE A 12 -1.68 13.77 -8.58
CA ILE A 12 -2.16 12.78 -7.61
C ILE A 12 -1.62 13.09 -6.20
N LEU A 13 -0.34 13.49 -6.09
CA LEU A 13 0.24 13.90 -4.81
C LEU A 13 -0.46 15.14 -4.24
N LEU A 14 -0.73 16.12 -5.09
CA LEU A 14 -1.39 17.38 -4.70
C LEU A 14 -2.84 17.12 -4.26
N SER A 15 -3.54 16.20 -4.95
CA SER A 15 -4.87 15.72 -4.55
C SER A 15 -4.85 15.03 -3.18
N LEU A 16 -3.85 14.17 -2.93
CA LEU A 16 -3.69 13.50 -1.64
C LEU A 16 -3.46 14.51 -0.50
N LEU A 17 -2.55 15.48 -0.71
CA LEU A 17 -2.28 16.54 0.26
C LEU A 17 -3.51 17.40 0.54
N GLY A 18 -4.27 17.75 -0.51
CA GLY A 18 -5.53 18.48 -0.39
C GLY A 18 -6.58 17.71 0.42
N LEU A 19 -6.66 16.41 0.23
CA LEU A 19 -7.60 15.54 0.94
C LEU A 19 -7.24 15.42 2.44
N ILE A 20 -5.96 15.26 2.77
CA ILE A 20 -5.47 15.24 4.15
C ILE A 20 -5.73 16.61 4.82
N PHE A 21 -5.44 17.70 4.12
CA PHE A 21 -5.71 19.05 4.63
C PHE A 21 -7.20 19.26 4.94
N PHE A 22 -8.07 18.82 4.02
CA PHE A 22 -9.53 18.90 4.23
C PHE A 22 -9.98 18.04 5.42
N GLN A 23 -9.41 16.85 5.62
CA GLN A 23 -9.70 16.01 6.80
C GLN A 23 -9.32 16.70 8.11
N ILE A 24 -8.16 17.37 8.16
CA ILE A 24 -7.73 18.10 9.35
C ILE A 24 -8.71 19.24 9.67
N LEU A 25 -9.12 20.02 8.65
CA LEU A 25 -10.09 21.08 8.82
C LEU A 25 -11.46 20.56 9.28
N TRP A 26 -11.91 19.46 8.67
CA TRP A 26 -13.17 18.82 9.06
C TRP A 26 -13.16 18.32 10.50
N LEU A 27 -12.05 17.67 10.92
CA LEU A 27 -11.88 17.17 12.30
C LEU A 27 -11.89 18.33 13.30
N LYS A 28 -11.19 19.43 13.00
CA LYS A 28 -11.19 20.63 13.82
C LYS A 28 -12.59 21.23 13.97
N SER A 29 -13.30 21.42 12.87
CA SER A 29 -14.68 21.93 12.88
C SER A 29 -15.65 20.99 13.62
N SER A 30 -15.47 19.68 13.46
CA SER A 30 -16.27 18.68 14.19
C SER A 30 -16.03 18.76 15.71
N LEU A 31 -14.78 18.99 16.15
CA LEU A 31 -14.44 19.15 17.54
C LEU A 31 -15.10 20.41 18.12
N GLU A 32 -14.98 21.54 17.45
CA GLU A 32 -15.61 22.81 17.85
C GLU A 32 -17.14 22.66 17.96
N SER A 33 -17.77 21.99 16.99
CA SER A 33 -19.22 21.72 17.02
C SER A 33 -19.64 20.82 18.21
N GLN A 34 -18.84 19.80 18.54
CA GLN A 34 -19.13 18.94 19.70
C GLN A 34 -18.96 19.67 21.03
N GLU A 35 -17.96 20.54 21.13
CA GLU A 35 -17.76 21.39 22.31
C GLU A 35 -18.94 22.37 22.52
N GLN A 36 -19.40 22.98 21.45
CA GLN A 36 -20.56 23.85 21.49
C GLN A 36 -21.82 23.10 21.94
N LYS A 37 -22.12 21.94 21.34
CA LYS A 37 -23.27 21.10 21.74
C LYS A 37 -23.20 20.68 23.18
N PHE A 38 -22.01 20.27 23.65
CA PHE A 38 -21.82 19.90 25.04
C PHE A 38 -22.16 21.07 25.98
N ASN A 39 -21.68 22.28 25.67
CA ASN A 39 -21.96 23.49 26.45
C ASN A 39 -23.45 23.85 26.43
N GLU A 40 -24.13 23.77 25.28
CA GLU A 40 -25.58 23.99 25.17
C GLU A 40 -26.38 23.00 26.03
N HIS A 41 -26.06 21.71 25.96
CA HIS A 41 -26.71 20.70 26.79
C HIS A 41 -26.46 20.92 28.28
N LEU A 42 -25.24 21.35 28.65
CA LEU A 42 -24.90 21.67 30.02
C LEU A 42 -25.69 22.87 30.56
N ILE A 43 -25.79 23.95 29.77
CA ILE A 43 -26.58 25.13 30.12
C ILE A 43 -28.04 24.74 30.30
N MET A 44 -28.64 24.00 29.36
CA MET A 44 -30.04 23.55 29.46
C MET A 44 -30.27 22.66 30.67
N ALA A 45 -29.33 21.73 30.97
CA ALA A 45 -29.42 20.91 32.15
C ALA A 45 -29.38 21.73 33.45
N THR A 46 -28.51 22.74 33.49
CA THR A 46 -28.37 23.60 34.68
C THR A 46 -29.60 24.48 34.89
N TYR A 47 -30.21 24.99 33.81
CA TYR A 47 -31.51 25.71 33.89
C TYR A 47 -32.61 24.79 34.39
N GLN A 48 -32.69 23.55 33.90
CA GLN A 48 -33.68 22.56 34.35
C GLN A 48 -33.51 22.27 35.85
N VAL A 49 -32.27 22.13 36.33
CA VAL A 49 -32.01 21.94 37.76
C VAL A 49 -32.49 23.14 38.59
N SER A 50 -32.23 24.37 38.11
CA SER A 50 -32.70 25.59 38.78
C SER A 50 -34.23 25.60 38.87
N GLU A 51 -34.92 25.27 37.79
CA GLU A 51 -36.38 25.24 37.74
C GLU A 51 -36.97 24.16 38.65
N ASP A 52 -36.42 22.94 38.62
CA ASP A 52 -36.84 21.81 39.46
C ASP A 52 -36.67 22.15 40.96
N LEU A 53 -35.52 22.78 41.33
CA LEU A 53 -35.27 23.22 42.74
C LEU A 53 -36.22 24.31 43.19
N ILE A 54 -36.55 25.28 42.34
CA ILE A 54 -37.48 26.38 42.67
C ILE A 54 -38.90 25.86 42.79
N GLN A 55 -39.35 24.97 41.89
CA GLN A 55 -40.67 24.33 41.97
C GLN A 55 -40.84 23.52 43.23
N GLU A 56 -39.87 22.67 43.60
CA GLU A 56 -39.92 21.87 44.81
C GLU A 56 -39.86 22.78 46.08
N LYS A 57 -39.13 23.91 46.01
CA LYS A 57 -39.15 24.96 47.06
C LYS A 57 -40.55 25.54 47.18
N GLY A 58 -41.25 25.83 46.08
CA GLY A 58 -42.58 26.43 46.03
C GLY A 58 -43.71 25.52 46.53
N ASN A 59 -43.66 24.23 46.23
CA ASN A 59 -44.69 23.27 46.57
C ASN A 59 -44.88 23.02 48.08
N LEU A 60 -43.92 23.38 48.92
CA LEU A 60 -43.98 23.27 50.38
C LEU A 60 -44.50 24.55 51.06
N MET A 61 -44.69 25.67 50.35
CA MET A 61 -45.25 26.91 50.84
C MET A 61 -46.75 26.83 51.20
N PRO A 62 -47.63 25.97 50.58
CA PRO A 62 -49.03 25.84 50.95
C PRO A 62 -49.28 25.42 52.43
N LEU A 63 -48.35 24.63 52.98
CA LEU A 63 -48.46 24.20 54.40
C LEU A 63 -48.23 25.35 55.38
N ILE A 64 -47.34 26.28 55.05
CA ILE A 64 -47.09 27.49 55.80
C ILE A 64 -48.24 28.48 55.62
N LYS A 65 -48.78 28.63 54.41
CA LYS A 65 -49.93 29.49 54.16
C LYS A 65 -51.21 29.07 54.94
N LYS A 66 -51.43 27.76 55.11
CA LYS A 66 -52.55 27.24 55.86
C LYS A 66 -52.45 27.54 57.38
N LYS A 67 -51.21 27.57 57.90
CA LYS A 67 -50.93 27.87 59.32
C LYS A 67 -50.93 29.38 59.57
N ASN A 68 -50.68 30.22 58.59
CA ASN A 68 -50.50 31.68 58.72
C ASN A 68 -51.77 32.51 58.49
N GLN A 69 -52.95 31.91 58.23
CA GLN A 69 -54.21 32.66 58.10
C GLN A 69 -54.69 33.32 59.40
N SER A 70 -54.09 32.97 60.51
CA SER A 70 -54.40 33.52 61.84
C SER A 70 -53.28 34.41 62.46
N LEU A 71 -52.21 34.70 61.69
CA LEU A 71 -51.07 35.45 62.21
C LEU A 71 -51.17 36.95 61.95
N LEU A 72 -50.68 37.77 62.91
CA LEU A 72 -50.60 39.21 62.81
C LEU A 72 -49.65 39.63 61.66
N PRO A 73 -49.87 40.80 60.97
CA PRO A 73 -49.07 41.27 59.87
C PRO A 73 -47.54 41.29 60.13
N SER A 74 -47.17 41.61 61.42
CA SER A 74 -45.74 41.61 61.81
C SER A 74 -45.10 40.20 61.85
N GLU A 75 -45.89 39.17 62.22
CA GLU A 75 -45.41 37.79 62.26
C GLU A 75 -45.31 37.17 60.81
N ARG A 76 -46.17 37.64 59.91
CA ARG A 76 -46.07 37.30 58.51
C ARG A 76 -44.78 37.82 57.89
N LEU A 77 -44.43 39.05 58.15
CA LEU A 77 -43.16 39.68 57.73
C LEU A 77 -41.96 38.95 58.25
N GLN A 78 -41.96 38.54 59.53
CA GLN A 78 -40.87 37.74 60.08
C GLN A 78 -40.71 36.36 59.45
N LEU A 79 -41.82 35.67 59.16
CA LEU A 79 -41.81 34.37 58.47
C LEU A 79 -41.42 34.46 56.97
N GLU A 80 -41.74 35.57 56.31
CA GLU A 80 -41.30 35.84 54.92
C GLU A 80 -39.79 36.17 54.87
N PHE A 81 -39.27 36.91 55.86
CA PHE A 81 -37.83 37.20 56.03
C PHE A 81 -36.99 35.96 56.37
N PHE A 82 -37.60 34.93 56.94
CA PHE A 82 -36.96 33.66 57.29
C PHE A 82 -37.37 32.50 56.35
N ALA A 83 -37.73 32.79 55.08
CA ALA A 83 -37.96 31.73 54.14
C ALA A 83 -36.69 30.84 54.02
N PRO A 84 -36.82 29.54 54.28
CA PRO A 84 -35.64 28.66 54.30
C PRO A 84 -34.93 28.70 52.96
N THR A 85 -33.62 28.78 53.04
CA THR A 85 -32.75 28.69 51.84
C THR A 85 -32.84 27.29 51.25
N ILE A 86 -32.47 27.11 49.95
CA ILE A 86 -32.39 25.80 49.33
C ILE A 86 -31.38 24.92 50.07
N ALA A 87 -30.27 25.53 50.52
CA ALA A 87 -29.24 24.85 51.29
C ALA A 87 -29.75 24.31 52.64
N GLN A 88 -30.73 24.96 53.27
CA GLN A 88 -31.35 24.47 54.51
C GLN A 88 -32.43 23.43 54.31
N LYS A 89 -33.02 23.36 53.12
CA LYS A 89 -34.19 22.57 52.84
C LYS A 89 -33.87 21.20 52.16
N PHE A 90 -32.81 21.17 51.37
CA PHE A 90 -32.42 19.97 50.65
C PHE A 90 -31.14 19.36 51.19
N THR A 91 -31.07 18.05 51.19
CA THR A 91 -29.84 17.33 51.49
C THR A 91 -28.93 17.29 50.25
N LYS A 92 -27.64 17.07 50.46
CA LYS A 92 -26.69 16.92 49.35
C LYS A 92 -27.09 15.84 48.35
N ASP A 93 -27.64 14.73 48.84
CA ASP A 93 -28.06 13.60 48.01
C ASP A 93 -29.28 13.89 47.14
N GLU A 94 -30.26 14.66 47.70
CA GLU A 94 -31.43 15.08 46.95
C GLU A 94 -31.04 16.01 45.79
N ILE A 95 -30.18 16.99 46.03
CA ILE A 95 -29.68 17.88 44.99
C ILE A 95 -28.90 17.10 43.94
N LYS A 96 -28.05 16.17 44.37
CA LYS A 96 -27.30 15.29 43.45
C LYS A 96 -28.22 14.46 42.56
N GLN A 97 -29.34 13.99 43.09
CA GLN A 97 -30.34 13.26 42.32
C GLN A 97 -31.07 14.17 41.30
N ILE A 98 -31.43 15.40 41.72
CA ILE A 98 -32.07 16.37 40.81
C ILE A 98 -31.13 16.71 39.66
N ILE A 99 -29.85 17.03 39.95
CA ILE A 99 -28.84 17.30 38.92
C ILE A 99 -28.69 16.06 38.01
N ARG A 100 -28.63 14.85 38.57
CA ARG A 100 -28.47 13.63 37.78
C ARG A 100 -29.65 13.40 36.83
N ARG A 101 -30.88 13.63 37.28
CA ARG A 101 -32.09 13.52 36.43
C ARG A 101 -32.07 14.53 35.30
N ALA A 102 -31.70 15.77 35.55
CA ALA A 102 -31.59 16.81 34.52
C ALA A 102 -30.51 16.49 33.50
N PHE A 103 -29.36 16.01 33.98
CA PHE A 103 -28.25 15.55 33.11
C PHE A 103 -28.68 14.35 32.22
N GLU A 104 -29.44 13.41 32.76
CA GLU A 104 -29.97 12.27 31.98
C GLU A 104 -30.91 12.71 30.88
N LYS A 105 -31.79 13.68 31.14
CA LYS A 105 -32.68 14.28 30.12
C LYS A 105 -31.92 14.95 28.99
N GLN A 106 -30.76 15.56 29.29
CA GLN A 106 -29.93 16.29 28.33
C GLN A 106 -28.77 15.43 27.76
N GLN A 107 -28.88 14.09 27.84
CA GLN A 107 -27.88 13.13 27.31
C GLN A 107 -26.49 13.20 27.98
N LEU A 108 -26.39 13.84 29.13
CA LEU A 108 -25.16 13.97 29.93
C LEU A 108 -25.04 12.87 31.01
N LYS A 109 -25.67 11.70 30.84
CA LYS A 109 -25.82 10.64 31.84
C LYS A 109 -24.52 10.20 32.50
N LYS A 110 -23.40 10.15 31.76
CA LYS A 110 -22.09 9.67 32.25
C LYS A 110 -21.16 10.79 32.71
N VAL A 111 -21.58 12.04 32.61
CA VAL A 111 -20.74 13.18 32.97
C VAL A 111 -20.66 13.30 34.49
N PRO A 112 -19.46 13.28 35.09
CA PRO A 112 -19.30 13.58 36.51
C PRO A 112 -19.52 15.07 36.77
N PHE A 113 -20.08 15.38 37.90
CA PHE A 113 -20.27 16.76 38.33
C PHE A 113 -20.07 16.90 39.81
N GLU A 114 -19.65 18.08 40.21
CA GLU A 114 -19.67 18.58 41.59
C GLU A 114 -20.53 19.85 41.61
N PHE A 115 -21.09 20.20 42.77
CA PHE A 115 -21.95 21.35 42.85
C PHE A 115 -21.73 22.12 44.17
N SER A 116 -22.11 23.40 44.15
CA SER A 116 -22.18 24.26 45.30
C SER A 116 -23.42 25.13 45.19
N ILE A 117 -24.14 25.29 46.33
CA ILE A 117 -25.19 26.28 46.46
C ILE A 117 -24.69 27.27 47.51
N SER A 118 -24.50 28.53 47.12
CA SER A 118 -24.05 29.60 48.01
C SER A 118 -25.12 30.69 48.07
N SER A 119 -25.32 31.23 49.28
CA SER A 119 -26.22 32.35 49.54
C SER A 119 -25.42 33.62 49.82
N MET A 120 -25.86 34.74 49.28
CA MET A 120 -25.28 36.05 49.58
C MET A 120 -25.65 36.58 50.98
N SER A 121 -26.41 35.81 51.75
CA SER A 121 -26.76 36.16 53.16
C SER A 121 -25.59 35.94 54.10
N LEU A 122 -25.35 36.92 55.01
CA LEU A 122 -24.31 36.84 56.04
C LEU A 122 -24.42 35.64 57.00
N ALA A 123 -25.51 34.88 56.94
CA ALA A 123 -25.81 33.69 57.76
C ALA A 123 -26.08 32.43 56.91
N GLY A 124 -25.83 32.46 55.61
CA GLY A 124 -26.10 31.35 54.71
C GLY A 124 -25.04 30.25 54.80
N GLU A 125 -25.44 29.03 55.17
CA GLU A 125 -24.59 27.83 55.04
C GLU A 125 -24.46 27.47 53.58
N ASP A 126 -23.22 27.38 53.08
CA ASP A 126 -22.95 26.86 51.77
C ASP A 126 -23.15 25.34 51.75
N LEU A 127 -24.00 24.85 50.86
CA LEU A 127 -24.17 23.43 50.63
C LEU A 127 -23.23 23.01 49.50
N VAL A 128 -22.18 22.25 49.84
CA VAL A 128 -21.11 21.93 48.86
C VAL A 128 -20.92 20.41 48.77
N SER A 129 -20.75 19.88 47.56
CA SER A 129 -20.40 18.49 47.33
C SER A 129 -18.97 18.17 47.77
N GLU A 130 -18.65 16.90 48.01
CA GLU A 130 -17.43 16.45 48.70
C GLU A 130 -16.13 16.90 48.04
N ASN A 131 -16.04 16.91 46.71
CA ASN A 131 -14.81 17.21 45.97
C ASN A 131 -14.80 18.59 45.31
N TYR A 132 -15.85 19.39 45.52
CA TYR A 132 -15.99 20.68 44.86
C TYR A 132 -14.77 21.60 45.03
N TYR A 133 -14.32 21.80 46.26
CA TYR A 133 -13.18 22.69 46.57
C TYR A 133 -11.86 22.20 45.95
N LYS A 134 -11.66 20.88 45.85
CA LYS A 134 -10.47 20.33 45.22
C LYS A 134 -10.47 20.60 43.70
N MET A 135 -11.65 20.57 43.11
CA MET A 135 -11.79 20.72 41.66
C MET A 135 -11.97 22.17 41.21
N GLN A 136 -12.43 23.05 42.13
CA GLN A 136 -12.59 24.47 41.85
C GLN A 136 -11.26 25.16 41.47
N ALA A 137 -10.14 24.69 42.01
CA ALA A 137 -8.82 25.26 41.76
C ALA A 137 -8.34 25.09 40.31
N ASP A 138 -8.81 24.06 39.58
CA ASP A 138 -8.44 23.81 38.21
C ASP A 138 -9.45 24.43 37.22
N THR A 139 -9.22 25.69 36.87
CA THR A 139 -10.08 26.45 35.97
C THR A 139 -9.81 26.15 34.48
N ILE A 140 -8.72 25.43 34.14
CA ILE A 140 -8.31 25.15 32.78
C ILE A 140 -9.02 23.91 32.23
N ASN A 141 -9.15 22.88 33.06
CA ASN A 141 -9.70 21.59 32.66
C ASN A 141 -11.18 21.41 33.02
N ASN A 142 -11.67 22.24 33.95
CA ASN A 142 -13.03 22.14 34.49
C ASN A 142 -13.92 23.25 33.92
N ILE A 143 -15.15 22.88 33.52
CA ILE A 143 -16.17 23.86 33.14
C ILE A 143 -17.01 24.20 34.34
N ARG A 144 -17.20 25.49 34.58
CA ARG A 144 -18.02 26.02 35.69
C ARG A 144 -19.23 26.75 35.09
N GLN A 145 -20.43 26.33 35.50
CA GLN A 145 -21.68 26.98 35.17
C GLN A 145 -22.36 27.47 36.45
N ALA A 146 -22.62 28.76 36.52
CA ALA A 146 -23.31 29.39 37.67
C ALA A 146 -24.65 29.98 37.22
N ILE A 147 -25.71 29.65 37.93
CA ILE A 147 -27.06 30.16 37.68
C ILE A 147 -27.68 30.69 38.98
N PRO A 148 -28.31 31.87 38.96
CA PRO A 148 -29.07 32.36 40.11
C PRO A 148 -30.33 31.49 40.32
N LEU A 149 -30.65 31.20 41.59
CA LEU A 149 -31.87 30.53 41.99
C LEU A 149 -32.87 31.58 42.44
N GLU A 150 -33.41 32.33 41.45
CA GLU A 150 -34.35 33.42 41.72
C GLU A 150 -35.78 32.90 41.81
N SER A 151 -36.57 33.47 42.73
CA SER A 151 -37.98 33.18 42.80
C SER A 151 -38.70 33.71 41.55
N PRO A 152 -39.72 32.98 41.01
CA PRO A 152 -40.41 33.42 39.79
C PRO A 152 -40.98 34.81 39.92
N SER A 153 -40.86 35.60 38.81
CA SER A 153 -41.45 36.94 38.73
C SER A 153 -42.94 36.91 39.04
N GLY A 154 -43.42 37.80 39.91
CA GLY A 154 -44.81 37.82 40.40
C GLY A 154 -45.09 36.93 41.58
N SER A 155 -44.10 36.22 42.14
CA SER A 155 -44.24 35.50 43.38
C SER A 155 -44.17 36.49 44.59
N ASN A 156 -44.89 36.20 45.69
CA ASN A 156 -44.87 37.06 46.92
C ASN A 156 -43.47 37.13 47.58
N SER A 157 -42.52 36.41 47.08
CA SER A 157 -41.13 36.34 47.54
C SER A 157 -40.13 37.04 46.63
N GLU A 158 -40.62 37.70 45.56
CA GLU A 158 -39.78 38.44 44.63
C GLU A 158 -39.09 39.60 45.37
N GLY A 159 -37.76 39.63 45.37
CA GLY A 159 -36.93 40.66 46.03
C GLY A 159 -36.76 40.53 47.54
N ILE A 160 -37.37 39.54 48.22
CA ILE A 160 -37.27 39.34 49.69
C ILE A 160 -36.40 38.12 50.03
N SER A 161 -36.36 37.12 49.12
CA SER A 161 -35.52 35.91 49.32
C SER A 161 -34.02 36.23 49.14
N PRO A 162 -33.14 35.67 49.97
CA PRO A 162 -31.70 35.81 49.76
C PRO A 162 -31.35 35.26 48.40
N GLN A 163 -30.48 36.00 47.67
CA GLN A 163 -29.98 35.54 46.38
C GLN A 163 -29.11 34.28 46.56
N GLU A 164 -29.57 33.17 46.02
CA GLU A 164 -28.85 31.90 46.01
C GLU A 164 -28.32 31.63 44.62
N PHE A 165 -27.14 31.06 44.53
CA PHE A 165 -26.51 30.65 43.27
C PHE A 165 -26.21 29.17 43.27
N LEU A 166 -26.65 28.46 42.24
CA LEU A 166 -26.22 27.10 41.96
C LEU A 166 -25.00 27.17 41.07
N VAL A 167 -23.91 26.56 41.49
CA VAL A 167 -22.70 26.38 40.69
C VAL A 167 -22.53 24.91 40.43
N ILE A 168 -22.54 24.51 39.17
CA ILE A 168 -22.21 23.14 38.73
C ILE A 168 -20.83 23.18 38.09
N LEU A 169 -19.98 22.26 38.52
CA LEU A 169 -18.60 22.11 38.07
C LEU A 169 -18.45 20.74 37.40
N ILE A 170 -18.00 20.73 36.14
CA ILE A 170 -17.74 19.52 35.39
C ILE A 170 -16.24 19.29 35.33
N PRO A 171 -15.71 18.28 36.05
CA PRO A 171 -14.29 17.99 36.03
C PRO A 171 -13.89 17.34 34.71
N HIS A 172 -12.73 17.76 34.20
CA HIS A 172 -12.14 17.21 32.96
C HIS A 172 -13.09 17.14 31.76
N ALA A 173 -13.92 18.17 31.55
CA ALA A 173 -14.95 18.22 30.52
C ALA A 173 -14.40 17.90 29.11
N LYS A 174 -13.16 18.34 28.80
CA LYS A 174 -12.48 18.05 27.55
C LYS A 174 -12.32 16.55 27.31
N ASN A 175 -12.07 15.75 28.32
CA ASN A 175 -11.91 14.31 28.18
C ASN A 175 -13.21 13.64 27.70
N PHE A 176 -14.37 14.13 28.14
CA PHE A 176 -15.68 13.62 27.68
C PHE A 176 -15.93 13.96 26.22
N ILE A 177 -15.59 15.18 25.82
CA ILE A 177 -15.70 15.61 24.43
C ILE A 177 -14.80 14.73 23.54
N TRP A 178 -13.54 14.52 23.93
CA TRP A 178 -12.62 13.63 23.20
C TRP A 178 -13.10 12.17 23.16
N GLN A 179 -13.65 11.64 24.26
CA GLN A 179 -14.20 10.29 24.30
C GLN A 179 -15.39 10.12 23.36
N SER A 180 -16.27 11.13 23.26
CA SER A 180 -17.38 11.08 22.31
C SER A 180 -16.94 11.07 20.85
N MET A 181 -15.75 11.58 20.57
CA MET A 181 -15.17 11.68 19.23
C MET A 181 -14.24 10.53 18.85
N THR A 182 -13.91 9.62 19.78
CA THR A 182 -12.94 8.53 19.54
C THR A 182 -13.28 7.69 18.30
N TRP A 183 -14.55 7.40 18.07
CA TRP A 183 -14.99 6.65 16.88
C TRP A 183 -14.79 7.41 15.57
N PHE A 184 -15.04 8.71 15.57
CA PHE A 184 -14.82 9.57 14.40
C PHE A 184 -13.32 9.74 14.10
N ILE A 185 -12.50 9.91 15.14
CA ILE A 185 -11.05 10.02 15.01
C ILE A 185 -10.46 8.72 14.47
N THR A 186 -10.83 7.56 15.04
CA THR A 186 -10.36 6.25 14.56
C THR A 186 -10.79 5.99 13.13
N GLY A 187 -12.03 6.31 12.77
CA GLY A 187 -12.53 6.20 11.40
C GLY A 187 -11.76 7.09 10.43
N SER A 188 -11.47 8.34 10.80
CA SER A 188 -10.69 9.29 10.00
C SER A 188 -9.25 8.80 9.78
N VAL A 189 -8.59 8.30 10.84
CA VAL A 189 -7.23 7.73 10.74
C VAL A 189 -7.21 6.50 9.83
N LEU A 190 -8.16 5.58 10.01
CA LEU A 190 -8.28 4.39 9.16
C LEU A 190 -8.47 4.76 7.69
N PHE A 191 -9.36 5.72 7.42
CA PHE A 191 -9.62 6.20 6.08
C PHE A 191 -8.36 6.83 5.43
N THR A 192 -7.59 7.61 6.20
CA THR A 192 -6.31 8.18 5.74
C THR A 192 -5.31 7.07 5.37
N ILE A 193 -5.21 6.02 6.19
CA ILE A 193 -4.33 4.87 5.91
C ILE A 193 -4.74 4.18 4.61
N ILE A 194 -6.03 3.93 4.41
CA ILE A 194 -6.55 3.29 3.18
C ILE A 194 -6.18 4.12 1.94
N ILE A 195 -6.39 5.43 1.98
CA ILE A 195 -6.05 6.32 0.86
C ILE A 195 -4.54 6.31 0.59
N MET A 196 -3.72 6.35 1.64
CA MET A 196 -2.26 6.32 1.51
C MET A 196 -1.78 4.99 0.90
N CYS A 197 -2.36 3.87 1.31
CA CYS A 197 -2.09 2.57 0.70
C CYS A 197 -2.50 2.51 -0.78
N ALA A 198 -3.70 2.99 -1.11
CA ALA A 198 -4.19 3.04 -2.49
C ALA A 198 -3.30 3.93 -3.37
N PHE A 199 -2.86 5.09 -2.85
CA PHE A 199 -1.90 5.97 -3.52
C PHE A 199 -0.59 5.25 -3.80
N PHE A 200 0.00 4.60 -2.80
CA PHE A 200 1.26 3.88 -2.94
C PHE A 200 1.19 2.76 -3.99
N ILE A 201 0.10 1.98 -3.95
CA ILE A 201 -0.15 0.91 -4.94
C ILE A 201 -0.27 1.49 -6.35
N THR A 202 -1.02 2.57 -6.51
CA THR A 202 -1.24 3.23 -7.81
C THR A 202 0.06 3.78 -8.38
N VAL A 203 0.87 4.50 -7.59
CA VAL A 203 2.16 5.03 -8.03
C VAL A 203 3.10 3.89 -8.44
N ARG A 204 3.15 2.82 -7.66
CA ARG A 204 3.97 1.64 -7.96
C ARG A 204 3.53 0.95 -9.25
N ALA A 205 2.23 0.83 -9.47
CA ALA A 205 1.67 0.28 -10.71
C ALA A 205 2.01 1.14 -11.93
N LEU A 206 1.89 2.47 -11.82
CA LEU A 206 2.25 3.41 -12.88
C LEU A 206 3.74 3.35 -13.25
N ILE A 207 4.62 3.28 -12.26
CA ILE A 207 6.07 3.14 -12.49
C ILE A 207 6.37 1.82 -13.22
N LYS A 208 5.75 0.72 -12.79
CA LYS A 208 5.90 -0.59 -13.43
C LYS A 208 5.39 -0.57 -14.88
N GLN A 209 4.23 0.02 -15.12
CA GLN A 209 3.65 0.16 -16.45
C GLN A 209 4.52 1.01 -17.39
N LYS A 210 5.05 2.14 -16.88
CA LYS A 210 5.99 2.99 -17.64
C LYS A 210 7.21 2.19 -18.06
N LYS A 211 7.85 1.48 -17.11
CA LYS A 211 9.04 0.66 -17.37
C LYS A 211 8.78 -0.42 -18.43
N LEU A 212 7.62 -1.08 -18.32
CA LEU A 212 7.19 -2.08 -19.31
C LEU A 212 6.98 -1.47 -20.71
N SER A 213 6.39 -0.27 -20.78
CA SER A 213 6.19 0.46 -22.05
C SER A 213 7.52 0.88 -22.70
N GLU A 214 8.51 1.34 -21.90
CA GLU A 214 9.85 1.66 -22.39
C GLU A 214 10.54 0.41 -22.95
N ILE A 215 10.54 -0.70 -22.22
CA ILE A 215 11.11 -1.98 -22.65
C ILE A 215 10.45 -2.47 -23.95
N LYS A 216 9.11 -2.35 -24.06
CA LYS A 216 8.37 -2.73 -25.27
C LYS A 216 8.74 -1.85 -26.48
N SER A 217 8.92 -0.54 -26.26
CA SER A 217 9.37 0.40 -27.30
C SER A 217 10.78 0.05 -27.79
N ASP A 218 11.71 -0.20 -26.87
CA ASP A 218 13.08 -0.59 -27.19
C ASP A 218 13.12 -1.93 -27.96
N PHE A 219 12.28 -2.88 -27.58
CA PHE A 219 12.11 -4.15 -28.31
C PHE A 219 11.66 -3.91 -29.76
N ILE A 220 10.62 -3.09 -29.98
CA ILE A 220 10.12 -2.80 -31.35
C ILE A 220 11.21 -2.12 -32.19
N ASN A 221 11.95 -1.16 -31.61
CA ASN A 221 13.03 -0.49 -32.30
C ASN A 221 14.16 -1.48 -32.68
N ASN A 222 14.54 -2.34 -31.75
CA ASN A 222 15.56 -3.37 -32.00
C ASN A 222 15.10 -4.38 -33.07
N MET A 223 13.84 -4.82 -33.02
CA MET A 223 13.25 -5.68 -34.07
C MET A 223 13.37 -5.03 -35.46
N THR A 224 12.98 -3.76 -35.55
CA THR A 224 13.04 -3.02 -36.82
C THR A 224 14.47 -2.99 -37.36
N HIS A 225 15.45 -2.73 -36.51
CA HIS A 225 16.86 -2.76 -36.91
C HIS A 225 17.35 -4.15 -37.30
N GLU A 226 17.01 -5.20 -36.53
CA GLU A 226 17.44 -6.57 -36.81
C GLU A 226 16.81 -7.14 -38.09
N PHE A 227 15.62 -6.70 -38.52
CA PHE A 227 15.01 -7.08 -39.81
C PHE A 227 15.53 -6.23 -40.98
N LYS A 228 15.87 -4.93 -40.74
CA LYS A 228 16.35 -4.05 -41.82
C LYS A 228 17.67 -4.55 -42.44
N THR A 229 18.58 -5.08 -41.65
CA THR A 229 19.89 -5.57 -42.10
C THR A 229 19.77 -6.75 -43.07
N PRO A 230 19.12 -7.90 -42.73
CA PRO A 230 18.96 -9.02 -43.66
C PRO A 230 18.17 -8.64 -44.92
N LEU A 231 17.14 -7.81 -44.79
CA LEU A 231 16.37 -7.31 -45.93
C LEU A 231 17.25 -6.50 -46.92
N ALA A 232 18.12 -5.62 -46.39
CA ALA A 232 19.06 -4.87 -47.22
C ALA A 232 20.08 -5.80 -47.92
N THR A 233 20.58 -6.82 -47.20
CA THR A 233 21.50 -7.80 -47.74
C THR A 233 20.84 -8.63 -48.88
N ILE A 234 19.60 -9.07 -48.66
CA ILE A 234 18.80 -9.79 -49.68
C ILE A 234 18.59 -8.88 -50.91
N SER A 235 18.20 -7.61 -50.70
CA SER A 235 17.99 -6.66 -51.80
C SER A 235 19.25 -6.46 -52.61
N LEU A 236 20.40 -6.25 -51.95
CA LEU A 236 21.69 -6.13 -52.66
C LEU A 236 22.08 -7.39 -53.43
N ALA A 237 21.84 -8.57 -52.88
CA ALA A 237 22.12 -9.83 -53.55
C ALA A 237 21.20 -10.02 -54.78
N VAL A 238 19.92 -9.65 -54.68
CA VAL A 238 18.97 -9.66 -55.80
C VAL A 238 19.37 -8.68 -56.89
N ASP A 239 19.80 -7.45 -56.50
CA ASP A 239 20.27 -6.46 -57.48
C ASP A 239 21.59 -6.89 -58.15
N ALA A 240 22.48 -7.58 -57.45
CA ALA A 240 23.68 -8.16 -58.00
C ALA A 240 23.36 -9.26 -59.03
N LEU A 241 22.35 -10.12 -58.76
CA LEU A 241 21.91 -11.17 -59.68
C LEU A 241 21.31 -10.65 -61.02
N LYS A 242 20.78 -9.41 -61.00
CA LYS A 242 20.29 -8.73 -62.24
C LYS A 242 21.41 -8.22 -63.16
N ASN A 243 22.64 -8.16 -62.65
CA ASN A 243 23.77 -7.65 -63.42
C ASN A 243 24.26 -8.73 -64.43
N ASP A 244 24.41 -8.38 -65.69
CA ASP A 244 24.82 -9.31 -66.75
C ASP A 244 26.18 -10.02 -66.49
N LYS A 245 27.09 -9.37 -65.79
CA LYS A 245 28.39 -9.96 -65.39
C LYS A 245 28.27 -11.03 -64.27
N VAL A 246 27.13 -11.08 -63.58
CA VAL A 246 26.83 -12.08 -62.57
C VAL A 246 25.91 -13.16 -63.12
N SER A 247 24.88 -12.79 -63.84
CA SER A 247 23.92 -13.74 -64.51
C SER A 247 24.57 -14.72 -65.47
N GLY A 248 25.67 -14.32 -66.14
CA GLY A 248 26.48 -15.16 -66.98
C GLY A 248 27.49 -16.05 -66.26
N ASN A 249 27.65 -15.97 -64.96
CA ASN A 249 28.61 -16.73 -64.16
C ASN A 249 27.92 -17.56 -63.06
N LYS A 250 27.88 -18.89 -63.26
CA LYS A 250 27.21 -19.83 -62.39
C LYS A 250 27.72 -19.75 -60.95
N GLU A 251 29.02 -19.64 -60.72
CA GLU A 251 29.64 -19.60 -59.41
C GLU A 251 29.20 -18.33 -58.61
N LYS A 252 29.12 -17.17 -59.28
CA LYS A 252 28.60 -15.93 -58.66
C LYS A 252 27.11 -16.00 -58.42
N MET A 253 26.34 -16.62 -59.29
CA MET A 253 24.91 -16.84 -59.07
C MET A 253 24.68 -17.72 -57.84
N ASP A 254 25.40 -18.83 -57.70
CA ASP A 254 25.31 -19.73 -56.55
C ASP A 254 25.71 -19.01 -55.25
N TYR A 255 26.73 -18.15 -55.29
CA TYR A 255 27.15 -17.34 -54.14
C TYR A 255 26.04 -16.39 -53.66
N PHE A 256 25.47 -15.55 -54.55
CA PHE A 256 24.43 -14.61 -54.17
C PHE A 256 23.12 -15.30 -53.78
N THR A 257 22.78 -16.41 -54.45
CA THR A 257 21.61 -17.24 -54.09
C THR A 257 21.81 -17.88 -52.70
N GLY A 258 23.05 -18.29 -52.42
CA GLY A 258 23.45 -18.76 -51.09
C GLY A 258 23.22 -17.71 -49.97
N ILE A 259 23.64 -16.47 -50.26
CA ILE A 259 23.40 -15.33 -49.29
C ILE A 259 21.89 -15.13 -49.07
N ILE A 260 21.06 -15.12 -50.10
CA ILE A 260 19.61 -14.95 -49.96
C ILE A 260 19.02 -16.08 -49.13
N LYS A 261 19.43 -17.34 -49.42
CA LYS A 261 18.94 -18.50 -48.66
C LYS A 261 19.34 -18.46 -47.19
N GLU A 262 20.55 -18.03 -46.88
CA GLU A 262 21.05 -17.93 -45.52
C GLU A 262 20.34 -16.83 -44.71
N GLU A 263 20.17 -15.63 -45.31
CA GLU A 263 19.45 -14.55 -44.64
C GLU A 263 17.95 -14.87 -44.49
N ASN A 264 17.33 -15.58 -45.43
CA ASN A 264 15.95 -16.04 -45.26
C ASN A 264 15.81 -17.04 -44.11
N LYS A 265 16.72 -18.04 -44.02
CA LYS A 265 16.75 -18.99 -42.88
C LYS A 265 16.92 -18.27 -41.54
N ARG A 266 17.76 -17.25 -41.52
CA ARG A 266 17.98 -16.41 -40.32
C ARG A 266 16.74 -15.63 -39.94
N MET A 267 16.04 -14.99 -40.89
CA MET A 267 14.80 -14.27 -40.65
C MET A 267 13.70 -15.19 -40.13
N ASN A 268 13.54 -16.40 -40.69
CA ASN A 268 12.57 -17.37 -40.21
C ASN A 268 12.83 -17.77 -38.74
N LYS A 269 14.09 -18.04 -38.38
CA LYS A 269 14.46 -18.31 -36.96
C LYS A 269 14.11 -17.13 -36.05
N GLN A 270 14.28 -15.89 -36.53
CA GLN A 270 13.90 -14.68 -35.76
C GLN A 270 12.39 -14.59 -35.57
N VAL A 271 11.59 -14.83 -36.61
CA VAL A 271 10.11 -14.84 -36.54
C VAL A 271 9.63 -15.94 -35.59
N GLU A 272 10.17 -17.14 -35.65
CA GLU A 272 9.83 -18.22 -34.70
C GLU A 272 10.11 -17.85 -33.27
N THR A 273 11.26 -17.21 -33.01
CA THR A 273 11.61 -16.74 -31.65
C THR A 273 10.60 -15.71 -31.11
N ILE A 274 10.11 -14.82 -31.96
CA ILE A 274 9.10 -13.82 -31.63
C ILE A 274 7.74 -14.46 -31.37
N LEU A 275 7.33 -15.41 -32.22
CA LEU A 275 6.07 -16.13 -32.06
C LEU A 275 6.07 -16.98 -30.80
N GLN A 276 7.15 -17.68 -30.49
CA GLN A 276 7.30 -18.42 -29.22
C GLN A 276 7.16 -17.49 -28.03
N ALA A 277 7.77 -16.31 -28.05
CA ALA A 277 7.64 -15.32 -26.94
C ALA A 277 6.22 -14.77 -26.81
N ALA A 278 5.48 -14.59 -27.91
CA ALA A 278 4.09 -14.14 -27.90
C ALA A 278 3.14 -15.22 -27.36
N LEU A 279 3.37 -16.49 -27.66
CA LEU A 279 2.61 -17.61 -27.09
C LEU A 279 2.83 -17.75 -25.58
N LEU A 280 4.05 -17.52 -25.13
CA LEU A 280 4.37 -17.49 -23.68
C LEU A 280 3.61 -16.41 -22.89
N ASP A 281 3.22 -15.30 -23.53
CA ASP A 281 2.43 -14.24 -22.88
C ASP A 281 0.99 -14.68 -22.57
N LYS A 282 0.44 -15.59 -23.34
CA LYS A 282 -0.93 -16.10 -23.13
C LYS A 282 -1.03 -17.24 -22.11
N GLN A 283 0.07 -17.64 -21.48
CA GLN A 283 0.13 -18.82 -20.57
C GLN A 283 -0.38 -20.13 -21.20
N GLU A 284 -0.36 -20.24 -22.54
CA GLU A 284 -0.89 -21.37 -23.29
C GLU A 284 0.20 -22.40 -23.65
N VAL A 285 1.31 -22.45 -22.94
CA VAL A 285 2.34 -23.47 -23.21
C VAL A 285 1.86 -24.80 -22.67
N GLN A 286 1.31 -25.62 -23.53
CA GLN A 286 1.02 -27.03 -23.26
C GLN A 286 2.30 -27.84 -23.50
N LEU A 287 2.97 -28.27 -22.46
CA LEU A 287 4.14 -29.16 -22.56
C LEU A 287 3.67 -30.61 -22.74
N ASN A 288 4.32 -31.31 -23.65
CA ASN A 288 4.18 -32.75 -23.81
C ASN A 288 5.21 -33.46 -22.91
N LEU A 289 4.97 -33.45 -21.59
CA LEU A 289 5.89 -34.02 -20.63
C LEU A 289 5.96 -35.54 -20.71
N LYS A 290 7.16 -36.07 -20.92
CA LYS A 290 7.48 -37.50 -20.94
C LYS A 290 8.63 -37.80 -20.00
N LYS A 291 8.72 -39.04 -19.53
CA LYS A 291 9.91 -39.51 -18.79
C LYS A 291 11.05 -39.65 -19.77
N LEU A 292 12.04 -38.78 -19.76
CA LEU A 292 13.16 -38.76 -20.68
C LEU A 292 14.49 -38.69 -19.94
N HIS A 293 15.55 -39.21 -20.55
CA HIS A 293 16.92 -39.08 -20.07
C HIS A 293 17.46 -37.69 -20.40
N ALA A 294 17.64 -36.85 -19.38
CA ALA A 294 18.08 -35.47 -19.53
C ALA A 294 19.46 -35.37 -20.20
N HIS A 295 20.34 -36.35 -20.01
CA HIS A 295 21.67 -36.39 -20.63
C HIS A 295 21.59 -36.49 -22.16
N GLU A 296 20.60 -37.20 -22.73
CA GLU A 296 20.42 -37.29 -24.19
C GLU A 296 20.09 -35.92 -24.78
N MET A 297 19.17 -35.17 -24.15
CA MET A 297 18.78 -33.82 -24.57
C MET A 297 19.94 -32.82 -24.43
N ILE A 298 20.72 -32.94 -23.35
CA ILE A 298 21.92 -32.11 -23.12
C ILE A 298 22.96 -32.40 -24.21
N ASN A 299 23.25 -33.66 -24.50
CA ASN A 299 24.20 -34.06 -25.54
C ASN A 299 23.77 -33.55 -26.93
N SER A 300 22.46 -33.59 -27.24
CA SER A 300 21.93 -33.01 -28.48
C SER A 300 22.21 -31.51 -28.55
N ALA A 301 21.97 -30.76 -27.46
CA ALA A 301 22.25 -29.34 -27.43
C ALA A 301 23.76 -29.01 -27.52
N LEU A 302 24.63 -29.82 -26.90
CA LEU A 302 26.08 -29.67 -26.98
C LEU A 302 26.60 -29.90 -28.38
N ASN A 303 26.09 -30.92 -29.08
CA ASN A 303 26.46 -31.22 -30.47
C ASN A 303 26.09 -30.06 -31.42
N ASN A 304 24.93 -29.41 -31.18
CA ASN A 304 24.49 -28.30 -32.02
C ASN A 304 25.37 -27.04 -31.86
N ILE A 305 26.05 -26.85 -30.74
CA ILE A 305 26.89 -25.68 -30.53
C ILE A 305 28.38 -25.91 -30.81
N HIS A 306 28.80 -27.18 -30.95
CA HIS A 306 30.19 -27.58 -31.07
C HIS A 306 30.95 -26.82 -32.17
N LEU A 307 30.40 -26.77 -33.42
CA LEU A 307 30.98 -26.05 -34.54
C LEU A 307 31.18 -24.55 -34.21
N GLN A 308 30.23 -23.91 -33.58
CA GLN A 308 30.32 -22.48 -33.26
C GLN A 308 31.40 -22.20 -32.19
N VAL A 309 31.62 -23.16 -31.26
CA VAL A 309 32.71 -23.08 -30.29
C VAL A 309 34.07 -23.27 -30.95
N GLU A 310 34.19 -24.21 -31.91
CA GLU A 310 35.40 -24.46 -32.68
C GLU A 310 35.76 -23.26 -33.58
N GLU A 311 34.78 -22.66 -34.26
CA GLU A 311 34.98 -21.43 -35.06
C GLU A 311 35.58 -20.29 -34.23
N LYS A 312 35.25 -20.23 -32.93
CA LYS A 312 35.82 -19.26 -31.98
C LYS A 312 37.09 -19.74 -31.28
N GLN A 313 37.65 -20.87 -31.71
CA GLN A 313 38.81 -21.50 -31.05
C GLN A 313 38.58 -21.73 -29.54
N GLY A 314 37.32 -21.97 -29.16
CA GLY A 314 36.90 -22.15 -27.76
C GLY A 314 37.04 -23.60 -27.29
N LYS A 315 36.81 -23.77 -25.96
CA LYS A 315 36.77 -25.09 -25.32
C LYS A 315 35.38 -25.34 -24.73
N LEU A 316 34.82 -26.51 -25.08
CA LEU A 316 33.57 -27.01 -24.54
C LEU A 316 33.86 -28.26 -23.69
N GLU A 317 33.68 -28.12 -22.38
CA GLU A 317 33.88 -29.22 -21.42
C GLU A 317 32.52 -29.70 -20.89
N SER A 318 32.26 -31.00 -20.93
CA SER A 318 31.04 -31.58 -20.38
C SER A 318 31.38 -32.66 -19.33
N ASN A 319 30.77 -32.57 -18.14
CA ASN A 319 30.88 -33.56 -17.07
C ASN A 319 29.46 -33.96 -16.60
N LEU A 320 28.94 -35.00 -17.20
CA LEU A 320 27.59 -35.53 -16.93
C LEU A 320 27.62 -36.55 -15.79
N ALA A 321 28.00 -36.13 -14.56
CA ALA A 321 28.23 -36.98 -13.41
C ALA A 321 26.93 -37.39 -12.66
N ALA A 322 25.77 -36.89 -13.02
CA ALA A 322 24.52 -37.33 -12.37
C ALA A 322 24.20 -38.77 -12.73
N THR A 323 24.04 -39.62 -11.71
CA THR A 323 23.74 -41.06 -11.88
C THR A 323 22.26 -41.33 -12.17
N LYS A 324 21.39 -40.39 -11.83
CA LYS A 324 19.95 -40.42 -12.09
C LYS A 324 19.60 -39.20 -12.94
N ASP A 325 19.20 -39.40 -14.19
CA ASP A 325 18.91 -38.33 -15.16
C ASP A 325 17.50 -38.44 -15.78
N LEU A 326 16.66 -39.36 -15.25
CA LEU A 326 15.29 -39.54 -15.69
C LEU A 326 14.43 -38.46 -15.09
N VAL A 327 13.90 -37.54 -15.95
CA VAL A 327 13.15 -36.37 -15.55
C VAL A 327 11.87 -36.26 -16.42
N MET A 328 10.81 -35.64 -15.91
CA MET A 328 9.63 -35.32 -16.72
C MET A 328 9.94 -34.12 -17.59
N LEU A 329 10.19 -34.33 -18.88
CA LEU A 329 10.65 -33.33 -19.84
C LEU A 329 9.79 -33.32 -21.10
N ASP A 330 9.70 -32.14 -21.73
CA ASP A 330 9.36 -32.00 -23.14
C ASP A 330 10.67 -31.91 -23.93
N ASP A 331 10.87 -32.83 -24.86
CA ASP A 331 12.11 -33.02 -25.62
C ASP A 331 12.52 -31.74 -26.38
N VAL A 332 11.58 -31.11 -27.07
CA VAL A 332 11.82 -29.89 -27.87
C VAL A 332 12.13 -28.70 -27.00
N HIS A 333 11.28 -28.46 -25.99
CA HIS A 333 11.41 -27.29 -25.16
C HIS A 333 12.61 -27.38 -24.22
N PHE A 334 12.94 -28.57 -23.70
CA PHE A 334 14.12 -28.75 -22.84
C PHE A 334 15.41 -28.61 -23.65
N THR A 335 15.51 -29.20 -24.83
CA THR A 335 16.67 -29.02 -25.72
C THR A 335 16.86 -27.53 -26.09
N ASN A 336 15.78 -26.85 -26.44
CA ASN A 336 15.83 -25.43 -26.78
C ASN A 336 16.26 -24.53 -25.57
N LEU A 337 15.83 -24.86 -24.35
CA LEU A 337 16.27 -24.08 -23.18
C LEU A 337 17.77 -24.22 -22.93
N ILE A 338 18.34 -25.44 -23.05
CA ILE A 338 19.79 -25.67 -22.91
C ILE A 338 20.53 -24.95 -24.05
N SER A 339 20.08 -25.09 -25.30
CA SER A 339 20.66 -24.40 -26.44
C SER A 339 20.67 -22.87 -26.26
N ASN A 340 19.60 -22.28 -25.74
CA ASN A 340 19.55 -20.83 -25.46
C ASN A 340 20.62 -20.37 -24.47
N LEU A 341 20.90 -21.17 -23.42
CA LEU A 341 21.94 -20.87 -22.44
C LEU A 341 23.34 -20.98 -23.08
N LEU A 342 23.58 -22.04 -23.87
CA LEU A 342 24.83 -22.25 -24.55
C LEU A 342 25.07 -21.18 -25.63
N ASP A 343 24.06 -20.85 -26.45
CA ASP A 343 24.12 -19.77 -27.43
C ASP A 343 24.47 -18.42 -26.76
N ASN A 344 23.92 -18.12 -25.57
CA ASN A 344 24.29 -16.94 -24.82
C ASN A 344 25.76 -16.98 -24.35
N ALA A 345 26.26 -18.13 -23.90
CA ALA A 345 27.65 -18.28 -23.51
C ALA A 345 28.60 -17.99 -24.71
N VAL A 346 28.31 -18.53 -25.88
CA VAL A 346 29.08 -18.24 -27.12
C VAL A 346 28.98 -16.78 -27.53
N LYS A 347 27.78 -16.21 -27.47
CA LYS A 347 27.48 -14.85 -27.92
C LYS A 347 28.17 -13.77 -27.09
N TYR A 348 28.20 -13.96 -25.76
CA TYR A 348 28.78 -13.00 -24.83
C TYR A 348 30.21 -13.37 -24.38
N SER A 349 30.81 -14.34 -25.09
CA SER A 349 32.21 -14.71 -24.86
C SER A 349 33.19 -13.63 -25.32
N LYS A 350 34.35 -13.65 -24.68
CA LYS A 350 35.55 -12.96 -25.14
C LYS A 350 36.42 -13.92 -26.00
N GLU A 351 37.60 -13.46 -26.36
CA GLU A 351 38.65 -14.33 -26.84
C GLU A 351 38.91 -15.47 -25.84
N ASN A 352 39.27 -16.68 -26.34
CA ASN A 352 39.44 -17.88 -25.50
C ASN A 352 38.16 -18.36 -24.80
N LEU A 353 37.06 -18.49 -25.52
CA LEU A 353 35.79 -19.00 -25.04
C LEU A 353 36.00 -20.33 -24.27
N LYS A 354 35.51 -20.38 -23.02
CA LYS A 354 35.42 -21.65 -22.29
C LYS A 354 34.00 -21.81 -21.74
N ILE A 355 33.36 -22.94 -22.07
CA ILE A 355 32.06 -23.33 -21.54
C ILE A 355 32.24 -24.65 -20.80
N VAL A 356 31.73 -24.73 -19.57
CA VAL A 356 31.71 -25.95 -18.76
C VAL A 356 30.26 -26.28 -18.40
N LEU A 357 29.79 -27.46 -18.82
CA LEU A 357 28.50 -27.99 -18.44
C LEU A 357 28.69 -29.18 -17.51
N SER A 358 28.07 -29.14 -16.35
CA SER A 358 28.15 -30.28 -15.39
C SER A 358 26.77 -30.63 -14.87
N THR A 359 26.56 -31.92 -14.56
CA THR A 359 25.34 -32.43 -13.94
C THR A 359 25.63 -33.16 -12.67
N GLN A 360 24.74 -33.09 -11.69
CA GLN A 360 24.81 -33.81 -10.41
C GLN A 360 23.42 -34.06 -9.84
N ASN A 361 23.31 -35.05 -8.98
CA ASN A 361 22.11 -35.29 -8.18
C ASN A 361 22.25 -34.70 -6.78
N THR A 362 21.21 -34.11 -6.25
CA THR A 362 21.11 -33.68 -4.85
C THR A 362 19.73 -34.07 -4.32
N GLY A 363 19.69 -35.14 -3.53
CA GLY A 363 18.41 -35.71 -3.06
C GLY A 363 17.55 -36.17 -4.23
N THR A 364 16.35 -35.59 -4.35
CA THR A 364 15.37 -35.90 -5.43
C THR A 364 15.48 -34.96 -6.63
N GLN A 365 16.57 -34.21 -6.73
CA GLN A 365 16.74 -33.17 -7.76
C GLN A 365 17.86 -33.56 -8.73
N PHE A 366 17.62 -33.39 -10.03
CA PHE A 366 18.62 -33.37 -11.07
C PHE A 366 19.07 -31.93 -11.29
N LYS A 367 20.37 -31.67 -11.12
CA LYS A 367 20.95 -30.32 -11.24
C LYS A 367 21.87 -30.22 -12.43
N ILE A 368 21.77 -29.08 -13.12
CA ILE A 368 22.64 -28.72 -14.24
C ILE A 368 23.33 -27.42 -13.88
N ARG A 369 24.64 -27.35 -14.10
CA ARG A 369 25.45 -26.14 -13.97
C ARG A 369 26.09 -25.84 -15.30
N ILE A 370 25.86 -24.64 -15.84
CA ILE A 370 26.46 -24.14 -17.08
C ILE A 370 27.26 -22.89 -16.73
N GLU A 371 28.56 -22.93 -16.98
CA GLU A 371 29.52 -21.86 -16.71
C GLU A 371 30.17 -21.38 -17.99
N ASP A 372 30.28 -20.06 -18.15
CA ASP A 372 31.05 -19.38 -19.19
C ASP A 372 32.05 -18.41 -18.59
N ASN A 373 33.10 -18.11 -19.35
CA ASN A 373 34.12 -17.12 -19.03
C ASN A 373 33.90 -15.79 -19.77
N GLY A 374 32.67 -15.46 -20.12
CA GLY A 374 32.29 -14.28 -20.89
C GLY A 374 32.47 -12.95 -20.16
N ILE A 375 31.81 -11.91 -20.66
CA ILE A 375 31.88 -10.55 -20.12
C ILE A 375 31.33 -10.41 -18.71
N GLY A 376 30.46 -11.34 -18.28
CA GLY A 376 29.76 -11.30 -17.00
C GLY A 376 28.77 -10.14 -16.88
N MET A 377 28.14 -10.05 -15.71
CA MET A 377 27.06 -9.09 -15.43
C MET A 377 27.18 -8.52 -14.02
N ASN A 378 26.71 -7.27 -13.82
CA ASN A 378 26.57 -6.68 -12.52
C ASN A 378 25.32 -7.21 -11.79
N LYS A 379 25.19 -6.96 -10.49
CA LYS A 379 24.09 -7.44 -9.63
C LYS A 379 22.71 -6.95 -10.12
N GLU A 380 22.63 -5.71 -10.59
CA GLU A 380 21.38 -5.14 -11.11
C GLU A 380 20.93 -5.89 -12.39
N THR A 381 21.85 -6.13 -13.31
CA THR A 381 21.59 -6.90 -14.53
C THR A 381 21.16 -8.32 -14.19
N VAL A 382 21.89 -9.03 -13.31
CA VAL A 382 21.54 -10.40 -12.90
C VAL A 382 20.12 -10.50 -12.33
N SER A 383 19.67 -9.50 -11.58
CA SER A 383 18.30 -9.50 -11.03
C SER A 383 17.20 -9.37 -12.09
N ARG A 384 17.56 -8.95 -13.30
CA ARG A 384 16.62 -8.59 -14.38
C ARG A 384 16.75 -9.43 -15.65
N ILE A 385 17.78 -10.27 -15.76
CA ILE A 385 18.06 -11.03 -17.00
C ILE A 385 16.91 -11.93 -17.46
N PHE A 386 16.02 -12.32 -16.56
CA PHE A 386 14.84 -13.13 -16.87
C PHE A 386 13.59 -12.30 -17.19
N GLU A 387 13.67 -10.95 -17.08
CA GLU A 387 12.59 -10.06 -17.52
C GLU A 387 12.49 -10.12 -19.06
N LYS A 388 11.25 -10.21 -19.59
CA LYS A 388 11.03 -10.21 -21.06
C LYS A 388 11.54 -8.91 -21.68
N PHE A 389 12.18 -9.04 -22.84
CA PHE A 389 12.74 -7.94 -23.64
C PHE A 389 13.89 -7.20 -22.96
N TYR A 390 14.31 -7.62 -21.75
CA TYR A 390 15.40 -6.97 -21.04
C TYR A 390 16.74 -7.29 -21.73
N ARG A 391 17.54 -6.22 -21.90
CA ARG A 391 18.93 -6.29 -22.38
C ARG A 391 19.77 -5.39 -21.49
N ALA A 392 20.95 -5.87 -21.10
CA ALA A 392 21.90 -5.01 -20.40
C ALA A 392 22.38 -3.89 -21.34
N HIS A 393 22.28 -2.64 -20.91
CA HIS A 393 22.91 -1.53 -21.62
C HIS A 393 24.42 -1.55 -21.37
N THR A 394 25.14 -2.23 -22.22
CA THR A 394 26.62 -2.34 -22.13
C THR A 394 27.31 -1.29 -23.00
N GLY A 395 26.98 0.00 -22.83
CA GLY A 395 27.66 1.10 -23.49
C GLY A 395 27.86 0.88 -25.01
N ASN A 396 29.12 0.81 -25.49
CA ASN A 396 29.47 0.67 -26.90
C ASN A 396 29.32 -0.75 -27.50
N LEU A 397 28.80 -1.76 -26.76
CA LEU A 397 28.57 -3.11 -27.30
C LEU A 397 27.19 -3.23 -28.00
N HIS A 398 26.89 -2.29 -28.92
CA HIS A 398 25.73 -2.39 -29.83
C HIS A 398 25.77 -3.59 -30.76
N ASN A 399 26.90 -4.32 -30.86
CA ASN A 399 27.13 -5.40 -31.83
C ASN A 399 26.54 -6.77 -31.45
N VAL A 400 25.99 -6.93 -30.22
CA VAL A 400 25.46 -8.26 -29.83
C VAL A 400 23.99 -8.36 -30.24
N LYS A 401 23.70 -9.06 -31.36
CA LYS A 401 22.38 -9.20 -31.94
C LYS A 401 21.41 -10.01 -31.05
N GLY A 402 20.13 -9.60 -30.94
CA GLY A 402 19.06 -10.38 -30.29
C GLY A 402 17.98 -9.55 -29.59
N PHE A 403 16.85 -10.20 -29.33
CA PHE A 403 15.59 -9.58 -28.93
C PHE A 403 15.39 -9.50 -27.39
N GLY A 404 16.27 -10.07 -26.57
CA GLY A 404 16.08 -10.14 -25.13
C GLY A 404 14.99 -11.12 -24.69
N LEU A 405 14.71 -12.13 -25.51
CA LEU A 405 13.65 -13.13 -25.27
C LEU A 405 14.20 -14.48 -24.78
N GLY A 406 15.47 -14.81 -25.06
CA GLY A 406 16.03 -16.14 -24.79
C GLY A 406 16.01 -16.53 -23.32
N LEU A 407 16.49 -15.65 -22.41
CA LEU A 407 16.54 -15.97 -20.98
C LEU A 407 15.15 -15.95 -20.31
N SER A 408 14.24 -15.12 -20.79
CA SER A 408 12.84 -15.16 -20.31
C SER A 408 12.13 -16.44 -20.76
N TYR A 409 12.39 -16.92 -21.99
CA TYR A 409 11.94 -18.23 -22.45
C TYR A 409 12.50 -19.34 -21.55
N VAL A 410 13.82 -19.34 -21.29
CA VAL A 410 14.45 -20.33 -20.40
C VAL A 410 13.76 -20.34 -19.04
N LYS A 411 13.53 -19.20 -18.42
CA LYS A 411 12.84 -19.12 -17.12
C LYS A 411 11.43 -19.70 -17.16
N THR A 412 10.66 -19.36 -18.18
CA THR A 412 9.29 -19.88 -18.34
C THR A 412 9.28 -21.39 -18.55
N MET A 413 10.19 -21.92 -19.37
CA MET A 413 10.28 -23.35 -19.62
C MET A 413 10.76 -24.13 -18.39
N VAL A 414 11.72 -23.61 -17.66
CA VAL A 414 12.16 -24.20 -16.38
C VAL A 414 11.01 -24.27 -15.38
N ASP A 415 10.24 -23.18 -15.25
CA ASP A 415 9.07 -23.12 -14.35
C ASP A 415 7.97 -24.11 -14.79
N ALA A 416 7.71 -24.21 -16.12
CA ALA A 416 6.73 -25.14 -16.67
C ALA A 416 7.13 -26.63 -16.46
N HIS A 417 8.43 -26.93 -16.41
CA HIS A 417 8.98 -28.24 -16.02
C HIS A 417 9.10 -28.42 -14.50
N GLN A 418 8.48 -27.56 -13.69
CA GLN A 418 8.54 -27.58 -12.23
C GLN A 418 9.98 -27.47 -11.66
N GLY A 419 10.88 -26.88 -12.46
CA GLY A 419 12.27 -26.64 -12.09
C GLY A 419 12.51 -25.28 -11.45
N THR A 420 13.77 -25.01 -11.14
CA THR A 420 14.25 -23.71 -10.70
C THR A 420 15.51 -23.32 -11.45
N ILE A 421 15.67 -22.01 -11.75
CA ILE A 421 16.90 -21.45 -12.33
C ILE A 421 17.41 -20.29 -11.50
N LYS A 422 18.75 -20.26 -11.31
CA LYS A 422 19.47 -19.14 -10.72
C LYS A 422 20.68 -18.79 -11.57
N ALA A 423 21.10 -17.53 -11.53
CA ALA A 423 22.30 -17.06 -12.21
C ALA A 423 23.21 -16.36 -11.19
N GLU A 424 24.50 -16.64 -11.31
CA GLU A 424 25.58 -15.95 -10.59
C GLU A 424 26.54 -15.39 -11.64
N SER A 425 26.91 -14.12 -11.52
CA SER A 425 27.78 -13.48 -12.50
C SER A 425 28.59 -12.37 -11.85
N THR A 426 29.80 -12.20 -12.37
CA THR A 426 30.69 -11.11 -11.99
C THR A 426 31.24 -10.47 -13.25
N PRO A 427 31.20 -9.12 -13.38
CA PRO A 427 31.77 -8.43 -14.54
C PRO A 427 33.21 -8.85 -14.78
N GLY A 428 33.50 -9.23 -16.03
CA GLY A 428 34.83 -9.66 -16.47
C GLY A 428 35.21 -11.10 -16.16
N LYS A 429 34.42 -11.85 -15.36
CA LYS A 429 34.73 -13.23 -14.96
C LYS A 429 33.80 -14.27 -15.60
N GLY A 430 32.66 -13.84 -16.15
CA GLY A 430 31.70 -14.76 -16.77
C GLY A 430 30.43 -14.93 -15.97
N THR A 431 29.65 -15.97 -16.36
CA THR A 431 28.32 -16.27 -15.76
C THR A 431 28.21 -17.76 -15.47
N ILE A 432 27.48 -18.08 -14.40
CA ILE A 432 27.10 -19.44 -14.04
C ILE A 432 25.58 -19.51 -13.92
N PHE A 433 24.97 -20.42 -14.66
CA PHE A 433 23.56 -20.77 -14.53
C PHE A 433 23.40 -22.08 -13.78
N TYR A 434 22.55 -22.10 -12.77
CA TYR A 434 22.18 -23.30 -12.00
C TYR A 434 20.72 -23.62 -12.29
N LEU A 435 20.46 -24.81 -12.84
CA LEU A 435 19.12 -25.32 -13.06
C LEU A 435 18.90 -26.54 -12.16
N SER A 436 17.66 -26.72 -11.70
CA SER A 436 17.30 -27.89 -10.90
C SER A 436 15.91 -28.36 -11.30
N PHE A 437 15.77 -29.68 -11.53
CA PHE A 437 14.53 -30.33 -11.95
C PHE A 437 14.23 -31.51 -11.01
N PRO A 438 12.94 -31.78 -10.69
CA PRO A 438 12.58 -32.97 -9.92
C PRO A 438 12.83 -34.23 -10.74
N LEU A 439 13.43 -35.26 -10.14
CA LEU A 439 13.57 -36.58 -10.75
C LEU A 439 12.18 -37.20 -10.97
N ALA A 440 12.01 -37.89 -12.06
CA ALA A 440 10.81 -38.68 -12.31
C ALA A 440 10.68 -39.80 -11.28
N LYS A 441 9.49 -39.93 -10.70
CA LYS A 441 9.16 -41.03 -9.77
C LYS A 441 8.94 -42.32 -10.54
#